data_027d43c889dc96a487e4c473751f0d75
#
_entry.id   027d43c889dc96a487e4c473751f0d75
#
_cell.length_a   1.000
_cell.length_b   1.000
_cell.length_c   1.000
_cell.angle_alpha   90.00
_cell.angle_beta   90.00
_cell.angle_gamma   90.00
#
_symmetry.space_group_name_H-M   'P 1'
#
loop_
_entity.id
_entity.type
_entity.pdbx_description
1 polymer ?
#
loop_
_entity_poly.entity_id
_entity_poly.type
_entity_poly.pdbx_seq_one_letter_code
_entity_poly.pdbx_strand_id
1 'polypeptide(L)'
;VAGLWEETDESLIGPLVDLLYNDPSEEVRTAAAEALGAYVLAGELDEIDPAQAMRVEEALLSVLHSEGEPLSVQCRALESIAYSGESGVRQLIDDGYYSPYEEMRVSALVAMARSADIRWREAAAAELISPDPAMRAAAARACGELEHRDALPDLFDLLADEEKEVRLAVLFALGRLGGKDAIEILTAAATSEDEEEAAAAEEALEESLFYQNSEI
;
A
#
# COMPACT_ATOMS: atom_id res chain seq x y z
N VAL A 1 -11.84 5.76 -8.50
CA VAL A 1 -12.51 5.95 -7.21
C VAL A 1 -12.36 7.41 -6.77
N ALA A 2 -12.84 8.33 -7.62
CA ALA A 2 -12.98 9.72 -7.23
C ALA A 2 -14.30 9.83 -6.45
N GLY A 3 -14.22 10.04 -5.12
CA GLY A 3 -15.37 10.56 -4.43
C GLY A 3 -15.86 9.89 -3.16
N LEU A 4 -15.00 9.28 -2.35
CA LEU A 4 -15.37 8.85 -1.00
C LEU A 4 -14.28 9.24 0.03
N TRP A 5 -13.74 10.42 -0.10
CA TRP A 5 -13.17 11.12 1.04
C TRP A 5 -14.34 11.89 1.67
N GLU A 6 -15.14 11.21 2.48
CA GLU A 6 -15.95 11.88 3.49
C GLU A 6 -14.98 12.72 4.31
N GLU A 7 -15.34 13.97 4.62
CA GLU A 7 -14.54 14.85 5.48
C GLU A 7 -14.01 14.04 6.65
N THR A 8 -12.68 13.99 6.78
CA THR A 8 -12.00 13.17 7.79
C THR A 8 -12.41 13.72 9.15
N ASP A 9 -13.31 13.02 9.85
CA ASP A 9 -13.86 13.50 11.13
C ASP A 9 -12.78 13.41 12.23
N GLU A 10 -12.11 14.53 12.50
CA GLU A 10 -11.08 14.63 13.52
C GLU A 10 -11.53 14.18 14.91
N SER A 11 -12.85 14.17 15.19
CA SER A 11 -13.37 13.69 16.47
C SER A 11 -13.09 12.20 16.72
N LEU A 12 -12.83 11.43 15.66
CA LEU A 12 -12.50 10.00 15.74
C LEU A 12 -11.05 9.73 16.09
N ILE A 13 -10.13 10.69 15.92
CA ILE A 13 -8.70 10.51 16.22
C ILE A 13 -8.48 10.08 17.67
N GLY A 14 -9.12 10.78 18.60
CA GLY A 14 -9.02 10.44 20.03
C GLY A 14 -9.44 9.01 20.36
N PRO A 15 -10.67 8.61 19.98
CA PRO A 15 -11.12 7.23 20.10
C PRO A 15 -10.22 6.18 19.41
N LEU A 16 -9.75 6.44 18.19
CA LEU A 16 -8.88 5.51 17.48
C LEU A 16 -7.51 5.34 18.19
N VAL A 17 -6.92 6.43 18.66
CA VAL A 17 -5.68 6.38 19.46
C VAL A 17 -5.89 5.62 20.77
N ASP A 18 -7.05 5.78 21.43
CA ASP A 18 -7.39 5.02 22.63
C ASP A 18 -7.54 3.53 22.35
N LEU A 19 -8.22 3.16 21.26
CA LEU A 19 -8.31 1.76 20.81
C LEU A 19 -6.94 1.18 20.48
N LEU A 20 -6.10 1.93 19.78
CA LEU A 20 -4.75 1.50 19.43
C LEU A 20 -3.91 1.12 20.64
N TYR A 21 -4.01 1.89 21.72
CA TYR A 21 -3.19 1.65 22.90
C TYR A 21 -3.80 0.68 23.92
N ASN A 22 -5.12 0.67 24.05
CA ASN A 22 -5.76 0.11 25.23
C ASN A 22 -6.74 -1.04 24.94
N ASP A 23 -7.12 -1.29 23.68
CA ASP A 23 -8.04 -2.38 23.40
C ASP A 23 -7.37 -3.74 23.65
N PRO A 24 -8.04 -4.69 24.35
CA PRO A 24 -7.47 -6.02 24.63
C PRO A 24 -7.33 -6.90 23.39
N SER A 25 -8.10 -6.64 22.29
CA SER A 25 -8.02 -7.39 21.05
C SER A 25 -6.92 -6.84 20.15
N GLU A 26 -6.03 -7.74 19.73
CA GLU A 26 -4.99 -7.44 18.74
C GLU A 26 -5.62 -6.97 17.42
N GLU A 27 -6.71 -7.62 16.98
CA GLU A 27 -7.42 -7.27 15.74
C GLU A 27 -7.98 -5.85 15.77
N VAL A 28 -8.50 -5.40 16.93
CA VAL A 28 -9.01 -4.03 17.10
C VAL A 28 -7.86 -3.03 17.07
N ARG A 29 -6.75 -3.31 17.73
CA ARG A 29 -5.56 -2.44 17.68
C ARG A 29 -4.98 -2.36 16.27
N THR A 30 -4.94 -3.47 15.54
CA THR A 30 -4.52 -3.53 14.13
C THR A 30 -5.41 -2.67 13.24
N ALA A 31 -6.75 -2.82 13.39
CA ALA A 31 -7.71 -2.01 12.64
C ALA A 31 -7.63 -0.51 12.99
N ALA A 32 -7.37 -0.18 14.27
CA ALA A 32 -7.16 1.19 14.68
C ALA A 32 -5.88 1.79 14.08
N ALA A 33 -4.77 1.03 14.03
CA ALA A 33 -3.55 1.44 13.35
C ALA A 33 -3.80 1.73 11.86
N GLU A 34 -4.54 0.87 11.19
CA GLU A 34 -4.91 1.04 9.78
C GLU A 34 -5.76 2.29 9.55
N ALA A 35 -6.81 2.47 10.35
CA ALA A 35 -7.71 3.62 10.24
C ALA A 35 -6.98 4.96 10.47
N LEU A 36 -5.97 4.99 11.34
CA LEU A 36 -5.16 6.17 11.58
C LEU A 36 -4.31 6.58 10.36
N GLY A 37 -4.03 5.67 9.43
CA GLY A 37 -3.30 5.99 8.20
C GLY A 37 -3.99 7.06 7.33
N ALA A 38 -5.33 7.07 7.29
CA ALA A 38 -6.08 8.10 6.58
C ALA A 38 -5.83 9.52 7.17
N TYR A 39 -5.64 9.60 8.49
CA TYR A 39 -5.36 10.87 9.17
C TYR A 39 -3.90 11.32 9.00
N VAL A 40 -2.95 10.38 8.83
CA VAL A 40 -1.58 10.74 8.43
C VAL A 40 -1.60 11.39 7.06
N LEU A 41 -2.29 10.77 6.10
CA LEU A 41 -2.43 11.33 4.75
C LEU A 41 -3.15 12.68 4.76
N ALA A 42 -4.25 12.81 5.51
CA ALA A 42 -4.96 14.08 5.65
C ALA A 42 -4.08 15.18 6.28
N GLY A 43 -3.17 14.82 7.19
CA GLY A 43 -2.16 15.73 7.74
C GLY A 43 -1.17 16.22 6.69
N GLU A 44 -0.66 15.33 5.85
CA GLU A 44 0.24 15.67 4.73
C GLU A 44 -0.43 16.57 3.66
N LEU A 45 -1.74 16.45 3.53
CA LEU A 45 -2.54 17.26 2.59
C LEU A 45 -3.06 18.57 3.21
N ASP A 46 -2.68 18.89 4.45
CA ASP A 46 -3.18 20.05 5.20
C ASP A 46 -4.72 20.06 5.39
N GLU A 47 -5.36 18.88 5.42
CA GLU A 47 -6.82 18.71 5.54
C GLU A 47 -7.32 18.63 6.99
N ILE A 48 -6.42 18.43 7.96
CA ILE A 48 -6.72 18.37 9.40
C ILE A 48 -5.81 19.30 10.21
N ASP A 49 -6.20 19.55 11.47
CA ASP A 49 -5.36 20.36 12.36
C ASP A 49 -3.97 19.73 12.56
N PRO A 50 -2.87 20.49 12.39
CA PRO A 50 -1.51 19.97 12.52
C PRO A 50 -1.21 19.32 13.88
N ALA A 51 -1.86 19.76 14.95
CA ALA A 51 -1.68 19.12 16.26
C ALA A 51 -2.37 17.73 16.32
N GLN A 52 -3.44 17.54 15.57
CA GLN A 52 -4.08 16.22 15.44
C GLN A 52 -3.24 15.31 14.55
N ALA A 53 -2.71 15.79 13.43
CA ALA A 53 -1.78 15.04 12.58
C ALA A 53 -0.57 14.54 13.38
N MET A 54 0.10 15.45 14.12
CA MET A 54 1.24 15.09 14.98
C MET A 54 0.85 14.04 16.04
N ARG A 55 -0.32 14.16 16.65
CA ARG A 55 -0.80 13.18 17.63
C ARG A 55 -0.97 11.78 17.04
N VAL A 56 -1.47 11.69 15.80
CA VAL A 56 -1.62 10.42 15.09
C VAL A 56 -0.25 9.80 14.80
N GLU A 57 0.67 10.58 14.25
CA GLU A 57 2.03 10.14 13.96
C GLU A 57 2.75 9.64 15.21
N GLU A 58 2.72 10.40 16.29
CA GLU A 58 3.31 10.01 17.59
C GLU A 58 2.72 8.69 18.11
N ALA A 59 1.41 8.47 17.93
CA ALA A 59 0.76 7.24 18.36
C ALA A 59 1.24 6.03 17.55
N LEU A 60 1.29 6.14 16.23
CA LEU A 60 1.78 5.08 15.34
C LEU A 60 3.26 4.77 15.58
N LEU A 61 4.10 5.80 15.73
CA LEU A 61 5.52 5.64 16.02
C LEU A 61 5.75 4.97 17.39
N SER A 62 4.96 5.32 18.39
CA SER A 62 5.05 4.70 19.73
C SER A 62 4.78 3.19 19.68
N VAL A 63 3.76 2.79 18.93
CA VAL A 63 3.40 1.39 18.76
C VAL A 63 4.45 0.63 17.95
N LEU A 64 4.94 1.23 16.88
CA LEU A 64 5.98 0.63 16.02
C LEU A 64 7.28 0.35 16.79
N HIS A 65 7.63 1.20 17.76
CA HIS A 65 8.83 1.02 18.59
C HIS A 65 8.60 0.18 19.86
N SER A 66 7.37 -0.29 20.11
CA SER A 66 7.03 -1.06 21.30
C SER A 66 7.39 -2.53 21.15
N GLU A 67 8.39 -3.01 21.91
CA GLU A 67 8.77 -4.45 21.92
C GLU A 67 7.63 -5.37 22.43
N GLY A 68 6.65 -4.83 23.13
CA GLY A 68 5.52 -5.60 23.68
C GLY A 68 4.30 -5.66 22.77
N GLU A 69 4.31 -4.93 21.67
CA GLU A 69 3.18 -4.89 20.75
C GLU A 69 3.23 -6.07 19.76
N PRO A 70 2.10 -6.72 19.43
CA PRO A 70 2.06 -7.76 18.40
C PRO A 70 2.59 -7.27 17.06
N LEU A 71 3.26 -8.17 16.33
CA LEU A 71 3.87 -7.87 15.03
C LEU A 71 2.83 -7.33 14.02
N SER A 72 1.62 -7.88 14.02
CA SER A 72 0.52 -7.43 13.15
C SER A 72 0.18 -5.95 13.34
N VAL A 73 0.17 -5.46 14.59
CA VAL A 73 -0.10 -4.05 14.92
C VAL A 73 1.08 -3.18 14.47
N GLN A 74 2.33 -3.63 14.71
CA GLN A 74 3.53 -2.93 14.25
C GLN A 74 3.60 -2.84 12.72
N CYS A 75 3.27 -3.93 12.01
CA CYS A 75 3.19 -3.96 10.56
C CYS A 75 2.21 -2.90 10.04
N ARG A 76 1.02 -2.86 10.61
CA ARG A 76 -0.01 -1.91 10.20
C ARG A 76 0.35 -0.46 10.55
N ALA A 77 1.04 -0.27 11.70
CA ALA A 77 1.56 1.05 12.06
C ALA A 77 2.63 1.54 11.06
N LEU A 78 3.54 0.66 10.59
CA LEU A 78 4.52 0.98 9.56
C LEU A 78 3.84 1.39 8.25
N GLU A 79 2.86 0.61 7.81
CA GLU A 79 2.11 0.91 6.59
C GLU A 79 1.34 2.23 6.67
N SER A 80 0.84 2.58 7.85
CA SER A 80 0.04 3.79 8.08
C SER A 80 0.90 5.06 8.23
N ILE A 81 2.04 4.97 8.91
CA ILE A 81 2.95 6.12 9.03
C ILE A 81 3.66 6.44 7.72
N ALA A 82 3.69 5.51 6.76
CA ALA A 82 4.37 5.67 5.48
C ALA A 82 3.80 6.77 4.59
N TYR A 83 2.60 7.25 4.85
CA TYR A 83 2.04 8.44 4.17
C TYR A 83 2.73 9.74 4.61
N SER A 84 3.41 9.76 5.76
CA SER A 84 4.12 10.95 6.25
C SER A 84 5.40 11.21 5.47
N GLY A 85 5.62 12.47 5.07
CA GLY A 85 6.83 12.96 4.42
C GLY A 85 8.03 13.14 5.35
N GLU A 86 7.88 12.86 6.66
CA GLU A 86 8.94 13.03 7.66
C GLU A 86 10.17 12.18 7.38
N SER A 87 11.35 12.78 7.52
CA SER A 87 12.62 12.15 7.12
C SER A 87 12.92 10.83 7.85
N GLY A 88 12.40 10.65 9.07
CA GLY A 88 12.56 9.44 9.88
C GLY A 88 11.78 8.23 9.33
N VAL A 89 10.67 8.45 8.65
CA VAL A 89 9.80 7.38 8.11
C VAL A 89 10.55 6.50 7.11
N ARG A 90 11.42 7.10 6.29
CA ARG A 90 12.24 6.32 5.36
C ARG A 90 13.11 5.29 6.06
N GLN A 91 13.74 5.65 7.18
CA GLN A 91 14.56 4.70 7.94
C GLN A 91 13.71 3.56 8.51
N LEU A 92 12.48 3.85 8.95
CA LEU A 92 11.55 2.83 9.44
C LEU A 92 11.16 1.84 8.34
N ILE A 93 10.92 2.33 7.12
CA ILE A 93 10.64 1.48 5.96
C ILE A 93 11.85 0.60 5.62
N ASP A 94 13.05 1.18 5.62
CA ASP A 94 14.29 0.45 5.37
C ASP A 94 14.53 -0.63 6.44
N ASP A 95 14.39 -0.29 7.72
CA ASP A 95 14.50 -1.24 8.84
C ASP A 95 13.45 -2.37 8.73
N GLY A 96 12.23 -2.06 8.31
CA GLY A 96 11.16 -3.01 8.05
C GLY A 96 11.51 -3.97 6.90
N TYR A 97 12.06 -3.47 5.82
CA TYR A 97 12.46 -4.26 4.65
C TYR A 97 13.57 -5.28 4.98
N TYR A 98 14.49 -4.94 5.87
CA TYR A 98 15.53 -5.86 6.35
C TYR A 98 15.14 -6.62 7.61
N SER A 99 13.87 -6.59 8.02
CA SER A 99 13.38 -7.31 9.19
C SER A 99 13.58 -8.83 9.08
N PRO A 100 13.87 -9.55 10.18
CA PRO A 100 13.86 -11.00 10.21
C PRO A 100 12.44 -11.59 10.04
N TYR A 101 11.40 -10.80 10.25
CA TYR A 101 10.00 -11.21 10.15
C TYR A 101 9.46 -10.95 8.74
N GLU A 102 8.91 -12.00 8.14
CA GLU A 102 8.41 -11.96 6.76
C GLU A 102 7.24 -10.97 6.60
N GLU A 103 6.28 -11.00 7.54
CA GLU A 103 5.16 -10.07 7.55
C GLU A 103 5.61 -8.60 7.56
N MET A 104 6.66 -8.29 8.33
CA MET A 104 7.21 -6.93 8.38
C MET A 104 7.88 -6.54 7.04
N ARG A 105 8.54 -7.48 6.35
CA ARG A 105 9.10 -7.19 5.01
C ARG A 105 8.01 -6.93 3.97
N VAL A 106 6.93 -7.70 4.00
CA VAL A 106 5.74 -7.46 3.15
C VAL A 106 5.16 -6.08 3.45
N SER A 107 4.97 -5.74 4.73
CA SER A 107 4.47 -4.42 5.14
C SER A 107 5.41 -3.27 4.75
N ALA A 108 6.72 -3.52 4.71
CA ALA A 108 7.67 -2.52 4.21
C ALA A 108 7.49 -2.23 2.71
N LEU A 109 7.18 -3.24 1.88
CA LEU A 109 6.84 -3.02 0.47
C LEU A 109 5.54 -2.21 0.31
N VAL A 110 4.52 -2.48 1.15
CA VAL A 110 3.30 -1.66 1.19
C VAL A 110 3.63 -0.22 1.61
N ALA A 111 4.49 -0.05 2.60
CA ALA A 111 4.94 1.25 3.07
C ALA A 111 5.75 2.01 2.00
N MET A 112 6.60 1.32 1.24
CA MET A 112 7.30 1.90 0.08
C MET A 112 6.30 2.48 -0.94
N ALA A 113 5.26 1.73 -1.27
CA ALA A 113 4.20 2.18 -2.17
C ALA A 113 3.49 3.44 -1.64
N ARG A 114 3.04 3.41 -0.38
CA ARG A 114 2.30 4.51 0.26
C ARG A 114 3.13 5.79 0.42
N SER A 115 4.46 5.65 0.58
CA SER A 115 5.36 6.80 0.69
C SER A 115 5.50 7.60 -0.60
N ALA A 116 5.08 7.07 -1.76
CA ALA A 116 5.26 7.63 -3.09
C ALA A 116 6.72 8.05 -3.41
N ASP A 117 7.71 7.56 -2.66
CA ASP A 117 9.12 7.89 -2.85
C ASP A 117 9.72 6.99 -3.94
N ILE A 118 9.96 7.57 -5.11
CA ILE A 118 10.48 6.87 -6.30
C ILE A 118 11.81 6.16 -6.09
N ARG A 119 12.55 6.47 -5.00
CA ARG A 119 13.79 5.77 -4.65
C ARG A 119 13.59 4.31 -4.27
N TRP A 120 12.35 3.92 -3.94
CA TRP A 120 12.01 2.54 -3.63
C TRP A 120 11.77 1.67 -4.87
N ARG A 121 11.71 2.24 -6.08
CA ARG A 121 11.39 1.52 -7.32
C ARG A 121 12.23 0.27 -7.52
N GLU A 122 13.56 0.40 -7.41
CA GLU A 122 14.48 -0.72 -7.61
C GLU A 122 14.36 -1.78 -6.49
N ALA A 123 14.16 -1.35 -5.25
CA ALA A 123 13.95 -2.26 -4.13
C ALA A 123 12.65 -3.06 -4.29
N ALA A 124 11.56 -2.38 -4.68
CA ALA A 124 10.29 -3.04 -4.96
C ALA A 124 10.40 -4.01 -6.14
N ALA A 125 11.01 -3.61 -7.26
CA ALA A 125 11.17 -4.46 -8.43
C ALA A 125 12.03 -5.70 -8.14
N ALA A 126 13.04 -5.60 -7.28
CA ALA A 126 13.86 -6.74 -6.90
C ALA A 126 13.08 -7.88 -6.24
N GLU A 127 11.94 -7.58 -5.60
CA GLU A 127 11.09 -8.58 -4.92
C GLU A 127 10.05 -9.24 -5.86
N LEU A 128 9.94 -8.81 -7.13
CA LEU A 128 9.07 -9.47 -8.11
C LEU A 128 9.47 -10.93 -8.36
N ILE A 129 10.75 -11.29 -8.13
CA ILE A 129 11.26 -12.65 -8.27
C ILE A 129 11.43 -13.38 -6.92
N SER A 130 10.86 -12.84 -5.84
CA SER A 130 10.92 -13.45 -4.50
C SER A 130 10.34 -14.87 -4.52
N PRO A 131 10.91 -15.84 -3.77
CA PRO A 131 10.30 -17.16 -3.61
C PRO A 131 8.98 -17.10 -2.84
N ASP A 132 8.77 -16.05 -2.03
CA ASP A 132 7.55 -15.82 -1.26
C ASP A 132 6.49 -15.10 -2.13
N PRO A 133 5.31 -15.68 -2.35
CA PRO A 133 4.25 -15.07 -3.13
C PRO A 133 3.70 -13.78 -2.52
N ALA A 134 3.67 -13.66 -1.18
CA ALA A 134 3.23 -12.43 -0.53
C ALA A 134 4.17 -11.25 -0.86
N MET A 135 5.49 -11.52 -0.89
CA MET A 135 6.47 -10.53 -1.32
C MET A 135 6.29 -10.16 -2.79
N ARG A 136 6.08 -11.15 -3.71
CA ARG A 136 5.84 -10.86 -5.13
C ARG A 136 4.59 -10.02 -5.33
N ALA A 137 3.50 -10.35 -4.64
CA ALA A 137 2.25 -9.59 -4.73
C ALA A 137 2.40 -8.15 -4.22
N ALA A 138 3.05 -7.96 -3.06
CA ALA A 138 3.31 -6.64 -2.51
C ALA A 138 4.25 -5.82 -3.42
N ALA A 139 5.28 -6.47 -3.99
CA ALA A 139 6.20 -5.86 -4.94
C ALA A 139 5.49 -5.39 -6.23
N ALA A 140 4.62 -6.23 -6.79
CA ALA A 140 3.83 -5.86 -7.97
C ALA A 140 2.96 -4.62 -7.71
N ARG A 141 2.23 -4.59 -6.58
CA ARG A 141 1.46 -3.41 -6.18
C ARG A 141 2.33 -2.18 -6.00
N ALA A 142 3.48 -2.33 -5.32
CA ALA A 142 4.42 -1.23 -5.10
C ALA A 142 4.98 -0.68 -6.42
N CYS A 143 5.30 -1.53 -7.39
CA CYS A 143 5.74 -1.09 -8.72
C CYS A 143 4.65 -0.27 -9.44
N GLY A 144 3.37 -0.64 -9.30
CA GLY A 144 2.24 0.12 -9.83
C GLY A 144 2.10 1.48 -9.17
N GLU A 145 2.05 1.54 -7.84
CA GLU A 145 1.89 2.78 -7.07
C GLU A 145 3.08 3.75 -7.25
N LEU A 146 4.29 3.22 -7.35
CA LEU A 146 5.49 4.02 -7.60
C LEU A 146 5.67 4.39 -9.09
N GLU A 147 4.74 4.04 -9.95
CA GLU A 147 4.79 4.27 -11.41
C GLU A 147 6.12 3.78 -12.03
N HIS A 148 6.56 2.58 -11.64
CA HIS A 148 7.83 2.01 -12.08
C HIS A 148 7.68 1.27 -13.42
N ARG A 149 7.66 2.01 -14.53
CA ARG A 149 7.45 1.47 -15.88
C ARG A 149 8.54 0.49 -16.34
N ASP A 150 9.75 0.63 -15.82
CA ASP A 150 10.85 -0.28 -16.17
C ASP A 150 10.63 -1.71 -15.63
N ALA A 151 9.73 -1.89 -14.65
CA ALA A 151 9.32 -3.20 -14.12
C ALA A 151 8.29 -3.94 -15.00
N LEU A 152 7.76 -3.31 -16.07
CA LEU A 152 6.74 -3.94 -16.94
C LEU A 152 7.13 -5.33 -17.46
N PRO A 153 8.37 -5.59 -17.94
CA PRO A 153 8.73 -6.93 -18.40
C PRO A 153 8.58 -8.00 -17.31
N ASP A 154 9.03 -7.73 -16.09
CA ASP A 154 8.94 -8.66 -14.97
C ASP A 154 7.48 -8.84 -14.50
N LEU A 155 6.69 -7.77 -14.52
CA LEU A 155 5.24 -7.84 -14.25
C LEU A 155 4.50 -8.69 -15.29
N PHE A 156 4.87 -8.63 -16.57
CA PHE A 156 4.28 -9.48 -17.59
C PHE A 156 4.58 -10.96 -17.38
N ASP A 157 5.79 -11.30 -16.89
CA ASP A 157 6.15 -12.67 -16.55
C ASP A 157 5.28 -13.21 -15.39
N LEU A 158 4.91 -12.35 -14.42
CA LEU A 158 4.08 -12.69 -13.28
C LEU A 158 2.58 -12.84 -13.59
N LEU A 159 2.12 -12.53 -14.81
CA LEU A 159 0.74 -12.84 -15.23
C LEU A 159 0.45 -14.35 -15.25
N ALA A 160 1.49 -15.18 -15.34
CA ALA A 160 1.41 -16.63 -15.28
C ALA A 160 1.81 -17.21 -13.91
N ASP A 161 1.88 -16.39 -12.87
CA ASP A 161 2.21 -16.85 -11.51
C ASP A 161 1.20 -17.91 -11.03
N GLU A 162 1.68 -18.90 -10.29
CA GLU A 162 0.83 -19.96 -9.73
C GLU A 162 -0.18 -19.40 -8.72
N GLU A 163 0.21 -18.36 -7.98
CA GLU A 163 -0.60 -17.74 -6.93
C GLU A 163 -1.50 -16.63 -7.51
N LYS A 164 -2.79 -16.75 -7.25
CA LYS A 164 -3.82 -15.83 -7.75
C LYS A 164 -3.61 -14.40 -7.24
N GLU A 165 -3.25 -14.25 -5.97
CA GLU A 165 -2.99 -12.95 -5.34
C GLU A 165 -1.88 -12.17 -6.06
N VAL A 166 -0.87 -12.89 -6.58
CA VAL A 166 0.20 -12.27 -7.38
C VAL A 166 -0.37 -11.79 -8.71
N ARG A 167 -1.15 -12.63 -9.41
CA ARG A 167 -1.76 -12.23 -10.69
C ARG A 167 -2.70 -11.03 -10.53
N LEU A 168 -3.51 -11.00 -9.47
CA LEU A 168 -4.38 -9.86 -9.16
C LEU A 168 -3.58 -8.58 -8.88
N ALA A 169 -2.46 -8.69 -8.14
CA ALA A 169 -1.57 -7.57 -7.90
C ALA A 169 -0.92 -7.04 -9.18
N VAL A 170 -0.60 -7.92 -10.11
CA VAL A 170 -0.09 -7.53 -11.44
C VAL A 170 -1.15 -6.79 -12.25
N LEU A 171 -2.40 -7.27 -12.29
CA LEU A 171 -3.49 -6.58 -13.00
C LEU A 171 -3.68 -5.15 -12.45
N PHE A 172 -3.68 -4.99 -11.13
CA PHE A 172 -3.68 -3.68 -10.49
C PHE A 172 -2.50 -2.82 -10.97
N ALA A 173 -1.27 -3.33 -10.92
CA ALA A 173 -0.08 -2.59 -11.34
C ALA A 173 -0.15 -2.16 -12.81
N LEU A 174 -0.66 -3.01 -13.69
CA LEU A 174 -0.83 -2.68 -15.10
C LEU A 174 -1.87 -1.57 -15.32
N GLY A 175 -2.93 -1.52 -14.52
CA GLY A 175 -3.90 -0.42 -14.52
C GLY A 175 -3.25 0.92 -14.18
N ARG A 176 -2.40 0.93 -13.15
CA ARG A 176 -1.66 2.12 -12.70
C ARG A 176 -0.60 2.58 -13.71
N LEU A 177 0.15 1.63 -14.26
CA LEU A 177 1.23 1.92 -15.22
C LEU A 177 0.71 2.33 -16.61
N GLY A 178 -0.42 1.76 -17.01
CA GLY A 178 -1.03 2.04 -18.31
C GLY A 178 -0.14 1.69 -19.51
N GLY A 179 -0.50 2.26 -20.65
CA GLY A 179 0.22 2.03 -21.91
C GLY A 179 -0.46 0.96 -22.77
N LYS A 180 -0.06 0.91 -24.07
CA LYS A 180 -0.75 0.10 -25.05
C LYS A 180 -0.77 -1.41 -24.71
N ASP A 181 0.40 -1.93 -24.30
CA ASP A 181 0.55 -3.36 -24.03
C ASP A 181 -0.21 -3.76 -22.75
N ALA A 182 -0.19 -2.91 -21.72
CA ALA A 182 -0.96 -3.12 -20.51
C ALA A 182 -2.46 -3.14 -20.79
N ILE A 183 -2.99 -2.21 -21.59
CA ILE A 183 -4.40 -2.16 -21.97
C ILE A 183 -4.80 -3.40 -22.78
N GLU A 184 -3.96 -3.89 -23.69
CA GLU A 184 -4.22 -5.10 -24.46
C GLU A 184 -4.31 -6.33 -23.54
N ILE A 185 -3.40 -6.46 -22.59
CA ILE A 185 -3.39 -7.52 -21.58
C ILE A 185 -4.62 -7.46 -20.68
N LEU A 186 -4.93 -6.29 -20.15
CA LEU A 186 -6.09 -6.09 -19.27
C LEU A 186 -7.40 -6.39 -20.02
N THR A 187 -7.50 -6.00 -21.31
CA THR A 187 -8.67 -6.31 -22.15
C THR A 187 -8.84 -7.82 -22.33
N ALA A 188 -7.73 -8.55 -22.48
CA ALA A 188 -7.79 -10.01 -22.57
C ALA A 188 -8.15 -10.63 -21.21
N ALA A 189 -7.58 -10.16 -20.12
CA ALA A 189 -7.85 -10.64 -18.77
C ALA A 189 -9.29 -10.40 -18.31
N ALA A 190 -9.94 -9.32 -18.77
CA ALA A 190 -11.36 -9.04 -18.51
C ALA A 190 -12.32 -10.10 -19.11
N THR A 191 -11.81 -10.98 -19.96
CA THR A 191 -12.56 -12.13 -20.52
C THR A 191 -12.17 -13.46 -19.86
N SER A 192 -11.45 -13.44 -18.75
CA SER A 192 -11.05 -14.63 -18.01
C SER A 192 -12.27 -15.44 -17.52
N GLU A 193 -12.12 -16.76 -17.47
CA GLU A 193 -13.12 -17.63 -16.82
C GLU A 193 -13.11 -17.47 -15.29
N ASP A 194 -12.04 -16.95 -14.71
CA ASP A 194 -11.97 -16.58 -13.29
C ASP A 194 -12.63 -15.21 -13.10
N GLU A 195 -13.79 -15.20 -12.41
CA GLU A 195 -14.61 -14.01 -12.22
C GLU A 195 -13.86 -12.90 -11.44
N GLU A 196 -12.95 -13.26 -10.52
CA GLU A 196 -12.19 -12.31 -9.72
C GLU A 196 -11.08 -11.65 -10.55
N GLU A 197 -10.38 -12.41 -11.38
CA GLU A 197 -9.39 -11.86 -12.32
C GLU A 197 -10.06 -10.97 -13.37
N ALA A 198 -11.22 -11.39 -13.89
CA ALA A 198 -11.98 -10.59 -14.85
C ALA A 198 -12.41 -9.24 -14.23
N ALA A 199 -12.96 -9.26 -13.01
CA ALA A 199 -13.36 -8.05 -12.32
C ALA A 199 -12.18 -7.13 -12.01
N ALA A 200 -11.04 -7.68 -11.55
CA ALA A 200 -9.82 -6.91 -11.30
C ALA A 200 -9.26 -6.27 -12.59
N ALA A 201 -9.34 -6.98 -13.71
CA ALA A 201 -8.91 -6.45 -15.00
C ALA A 201 -9.85 -5.35 -15.52
N GLU A 202 -11.16 -5.47 -15.32
CA GLU A 202 -12.14 -4.42 -15.66
C GLU A 202 -11.88 -3.15 -14.85
N GLU A 203 -11.69 -3.27 -13.52
CA GLU A 203 -11.36 -2.13 -12.66
C GLU A 203 -10.05 -1.46 -13.08
N ALA A 204 -9.01 -2.24 -13.35
CA ALA A 204 -7.71 -1.74 -13.80
C ALA A 204 -7.80 -1.03 -15.17
N LEU A 205 -8.66 -1.50 -16.08
CA LEU A 205 -8.93 -0.84 -17.37
C LEU A 205 -9.59 0.53 -17.18
N GLU A 206 -10.60 0.61 -16.31
CA GLU A 206 -11.27 1.87 -16.00
C GLU A 206 -10.29 2.90 -15.44
N GLU A 207 -9.43 2.49 -14.53
CA GLU A 207 -8.39 3.33 -13.94
C GLU A 207 -7.41 3.82 -15.01
N SER A 208 -6.87 2.93 -15.85
CA SER A 208 -5.94 3.26 -16.92
C SER A 208 -6.51 4.28 -17.91
N LEU A 209 -7.79 4.14 -18.26
CA LEU A 209 -8.47 5.07 -19.18
C LEU A 209 -8.71 6.44 -18.52
N PHE A 210 -8.94 6.49 -17.21
CA PHE A 210 -9.09 7.74 -16.49
C PHE A 210 -7.79 8.56 -16.51
N TYR A 211 -6.64 7.94 -16.25
CA TYR A 211 -5.34 8.62 -16.27
C TYR A 211 -4.97 9.13 -17.67
N GLN A 212 -5.22 8.36 -18.74
CA GLN A 212 -4.96 8.81 -20.10
C GLN A 212 -5.76 10.06 -20.52
N ASN A 213 -7.00 10.19 -20.01
CA ASN A 213 -7.84 11.35 -20.31
C ASN A 213 -7.48 12.59 -19.48
N SER A 214 -6.71 12.44 -18.39
CA SER A 214 -6.31 13.52 -17.49
C SER A 214 -5.02 14.21 -17.92
N GLU A 215 -4.26 13.63 -18.86
CA GLU A 215 -3.02 14.18 -19.42
C GLU A 215 -3.25 15.09 -20.66
N ILE A 216 -4.51 15.33 -21.08
CA ILE A 216 -4.89 16.21 -22.19
C ILE A 216 -5.44 17.53 -21.64
#